data_42e073dddc7da0604a8110c7076262ef
#
_entry.id   42e073dddc7da0604a8110c7076262ef
#
_cell.length_a   1.000
_cell.length_b   1.000
_cell.length_c   1.000
_cell.angle_alpha   90.00
_cell.angle_beta   90.00
_cell.angle_gamma   90.00
#
_symmetry.space_group_name_H-M   'P 1'
#
loop_
_entity.id
_entity.type
_entity.pdbx_description
1 polymer ?
#
loop_
_entity_poly.entity_id
_entity_poly.type
_entity_poly.pdbx_seq_one_letter_code
_entity_poly.pdbx_strand_id
1 'polypeptide(L)'
;TRLFWNEKLSQGTTFDIPEARVSHAQKAWLAYELLNIHRVNGFDEPHDGSGFYRARFGIGAVLVCEELDRYGLHNQAKLCLDTAIHYQNSDGLYTINSGLPDQGAFLCALAEHYWLTGDKEWLKSVATPIIKAGDWIIHQRAISPKTGVAAGLIKSKPYCDYPTPTFDY
;
A
#
# COMPACT_ATOMS: atom_id res chain seq x y z
N THR A 1 -1.71 28.99 -0.34
CA THR A 1 -0.77 27.87 -0.04
C THR A 1 -0.83 27.45 1.42
N ARG A 2 -0.59 28.35 2.39
CA ARG A 2 -0.64 27.98 3.82
C ARG A 2 -2.03 27.53 4.27
N LEU A 3 -3.09 28.21 3.83
CA LEU A 3 -4.46 27.84 4.13
C LEU A 3 -4.80 26.45 3.59
N PHE A 4 -4.42 26.14 2.37
CA PHE A 4 -4.59 24.83 1.77
C PHE A 4 -3.98 23.71 2.61
N TRP A 5 -2.71 23.86 3.03
CA TRP A 5 -2.05 22.85 3.85
C TRP A 5 -2.66 22.71 5.24
N ASN A 6 -3.03 23.84 5.86
CA ASN A 6 -3.71 23.79 7.15
C ASN A 6 -5.04 23.03 7.04
N GLU A 7 -5.81 23.29 6.01
CA GLU A 7 -7.07 22.57 5.74
C GLU A 7 -6.83 21.07 5.49
N LYS A 8 -5.86 20.74 4.63
CA LYS A 8 -5.54 19.33 4.34
C LYS A 8 -5.06 18.57 5.58
N LEU A 9 -4.14 19.13 6.33
CA LEU A 9 -3.59 18.49 7.51
C LEU A 9 -4.59 18.43 8.68
N SER A 10 -5.57 19.33 8.74
CA SER A 10 -6.62 19.30 9.76
C SER A 10 -7.70 18.23 9.52
N GLN A 11 -7.72 17.58 8.37
CA GLN A 11 -8.62 16.47 8.08
C GLN A 11 -8.21 15.17 8.79
N GLY A 12 -6.96 15.08 9.22
CA GLY A 12 -6.41 13.93 9.91
C GLY A 12 -6.40 14.08 11.42
N THR A 13 -5.72 13.16 12.07
CA THR A 13 -5.55 13.11 13.51
C THR A 13 -4.72 14.30 14.00
N THR A 14 -5.18 14.94 15.06
CA THR A 14 -4.43 16.01 15.73
C THR A 14 -3.56 15.43 16.84
N PHE A 15 -2.27 15.78 16.82
CA PHE A 15 -1.32 15.42 17.86
C PHE A 15 -1.01 16.65 18.70
N ASP A 16 -1.22 16.54 20.00
CA ASP A 16 -0.78 17.55 20.97
C ASP A 16 0.56 17.10 21.57
N ILE A 17 1.63 17.62 21.00
CA ILE A 17 3.01 17.29 21.36
C ILE A 17 3.65 18.56 21.91
N PRO A 18 4.13 18.53 23.18
CA PRO A 18 4.72 19.72 23.83
C PRO A 18 5.92 20.29 23.07
N GLU A 19 6.73 19.43 22.45
CA GLU A 19 7.89 19.83 21.68
C GLU A 19 7.51 20.34 20.30
N ALA A 20 7.52 21.64 20.11
CA ALA A 20 7.15 22.28 18.84
C ALA A 20 7.92 21.75 17.63
N ARG A 21 9.19 21.36 17.81
CA ARG A 21 10.00 20.75 16.74
C ARG A 21 9.45 19.40 16.27
N VAL A 22 9.00 18.55 17.20
CA VAL A 22 8.42 17.24 16.88
C VAL A 22 7.08 17.42 16.18
N SER A 23 6.22 18.30 16.70
CA SER A 23 4.94 18.64 16.08
C SER A 23 5.11 19.19 14.65
N HIS A 24 6.10 20.05 14.43
CA HIS A 24 6.38 20.58 13.09
C HIS A 24 6.94 19.50 12.15
N ALA A 25 7.83 18.64 12.64
CA ALA A 25 8.39 17.55 11.83
C ALA A 25 7.30 16.57 11.38
N GLN A 26 6.40 16.19 12.28
CA GLN A 26 5.26 15.31 11.96
C GLN A 26 4.36 15.91 10.87
N LYS A 27 4.02 17.20 10.99
CA LYS A 27 3.21 17.90 9.98
C LYS A 27 3.93 18.01 8.63
N ALA A 28 5.23 18.28 8.66
CA ALA A 28 6.05 18.35 7.46
C ALA A 28 6.12 16.98 6.76
N TRP A 29 6.33 15.91 7.52
CA TRP A 29 6.34 14.54 7.00
C TRP A 29 5.02 14.22 6.28
N LEU A 30 3.89 14.42 6.94
CA LEU A 30 2.59 14.17 6.35
C LEU A 30 2.34 15.01 5.08
N ALA A 31 2.82 16.26 5.06
CA ALA A 31 2.75 17.07 3.85
C ALA A 31 3.62 16.50 2.72
N TYR A 32 4.80 15.93 3.01
CA TYR A 32 5.64 15.25 2.03
C TYR A 32 4.96 14.00 1.46
N GLU A 33 4.33 13.19 2.28
CA GLU A 33 3.58 12.03 1.81
C GLU A 33 2.44 12.44 0.86
N LEU A 34 1.67 13.45 1.23
CA LEU A 34 0.61 13.98 0.38
C LEU A 34 1.13 14.60 -0.94
N LEU A 35 2.33 15.17 -0.94
CA LEU A 35 2.97 15.69 -2.17
C LEU A 35 3.44 14.60 -3.11
N ASN A 36 3.71 13.40 -2.61
CA ASN A 36 4.12 12.24 -3.40
C ASN A 36 2.93 11.44 -3.95
N ILE A 37 1.69 11.88 -3.69
CA ILE A 37 0.51 11.30 -4.32
C ILE A 37 0.22 12.06 -5.62
N HIS A 38 0.35 11.37 -6.73
CA HIS A 38 0.18 11.93 -8.05
C HIS A 38 -1.16 11.52 -8.68
N ARG A 39 -1.82 12.45 -9.35
CA ARG A 39 -3.01 12.13 -10.14
C ARG A 39 -2.60 11.64 -11.52
N VAL A 40 -2.75 10.33 -11.76
CA VAL A 40 -2.37 9.67 -13.01
C VAL A 40 -3.57 8.91 -13.56
N ASN A 41 -3.99 9.22 -14.78
CA ASN A 41 -5.11 8.56 -15.46
C ASN A 41 -6.41 8.48 -14.63
N GLY A 42 -6.66 9.45 -13.76
CA GLY A 42 -7.84 9.47 -12.90
C GLY A 42 -7.66 8.76 -11.55
N PHE A 43 -6.50 8.18 -11.27
CA PHE A 43 -6.16 7.50 -10.03
C PHE A 43 -5.17 8.31 -9.18
N ASP A 44 -5.24 8.16 -7.87
CA ASP A 44 -4.31 8.76 -6.92
C ASP A 44 -3.19 7.75 -6.65
N GLU A 45 -2.05 7.94 -7.29
CA GLU A 45 -0.90 7.04 -7.19
C GLU A 45 0.11 7.54 -6.16
N PRO A 46 0.33 6.81 -5.06
CA PRO A 46 1.48 7.06 -4.20
C PRO A 46 2.78 6.69 -4.93
N HIS A 47 3.73 7.61 -4.91
CA HIS A 47 5.07 7.40 -5.43
C HIS A 47 6.07 7.39 -4.27
N ASP A 48 7.15 6.63 -4.38
CA ASP A 48 8.19 6.56 -3.33
C ASP A 48 8.94 7.89 -3.15
N GLY A 49 8.83 8.80 -4.10
CA GLY A 49 9.42 10.12 -4.01
C GLY A 49 9.25 10.94 -5.27
N SER A 50 9.83 12.12 -5.26
CA SER A 50 9.98 12.97 -6.43
C SER A 50 11.33 12.66 -7.12
N GLY A 51 11.51 13.06 -8.36
CA GLY A 51 12.76 12.86 -9.07
C GLY A 51 12.99 11.42 -9.52
N PHE A 52 14.10 10.78 -9.13
CA PHE A 52 14.46 9.44 -9.59
C PHE A 52 13.42 8.38 -9.19
N TYR A 53 12.90 8.44 -7.98
CA TYR A 53 11.87 7.52 -7.48
C TYR A 53 10.45 8.00 -7.76
N ARG A 54 10.26 8.84 -8.77
CA ARG A 54 8.93 9.27 -9.20
C ARG A 54 8.21 8.16 -9.95
N ALA A 55 7.91 7.08 -9.24
CA ALA A 55 7.17 5.93 -9.74
C ALA A 55 6.47 5.23 -8.58
N ARG A 56 5.48 4.40 -8.91
CA ARG A 56 4.92 3.44 -7.96
C ARG A 56 5.89 2.31 -7.77
N PHE A 57 6.11 1.99 -6.50
CA PHE A 57 6.74 0.75 -6.10
C PHE A 57 5.75 -0.02 -5.23
N GLY A 58 5.62 -1.34 -5.43
CA GLY A 58 4.50 -2.10 -4.90
C GLY A 58 4.28 -1.93 -3.40
N ILE A 59 5.25 -2.35 -2.59
CA ILE A 59 5.14 -2.25 -1.12
C ILE A 59 5.13 -0.78 -0.64
N GLY A 60 5.97 0.09 -1.22
CA GLY A 60 6.03 1.51 -0.83
C GLY A 60 4.68 2.19 -1.00
N ALA A 61 4.03 2.00 -2.14
CA ALA A 61 2.73 2.60 -2.43
C ALA A 61 1.64 2.17 -1.43
N VAL A 62 1.64 0.91 -0.98
CA VAL A 62 0.64 0.44 -0.02
C VAL A 62 0.96 0.83 1.43
N LEU A 63 2.25 0.97 1.79
CA LEU A 63 2.64 1.51 3.09
C LEU A 63 2.21 2.97 3.27
N VAL A 64 2.23 3.78 2.21
CA VAL A 64 1.66 5.13 2.23
C VAL A 64 0.16 5.08 2.54
N CYS A 65 -0.58 4.11 2.01
CA CYS A 65 -1.99 3.96 2.33
C CYS A 65 -2.22 3.70 3.83
N GLU A 66 -1.44 2.78 4.42
CA GLU A 66 -1.50 2.48 5.85
C GLU A 66 -1.13 3.71 6.70
N GLU A 67 -0.11 4.45 6.30
CA GLU A 67 0.29 5.67 6.99
C GLU A 67 -0.81 6.72 6.97
N LEU A 68 -1.41 6.99 5.82
CA LEU A 68 -2.54 7.92 5.69
C LEU A 68 -3.72 7.52 6.59
N ASP A 69 -4.02 6.23 6.65
CA ASP A 69 -5.08 5.71 7.53
C ASP A 69 -4.76 5.94 9.01
N ARG A 70 -3.53 5.66 9.44
CA ARG A 70 -3.09 5.90 10.83
C ARG A 70 -3.09 7.37 11.22
N TYR A 71 -2.88 8.26 10.25
CA TYR A 71 -3.03 9.71 10.42
C TYR A 71 -4.49 10.19 10.30
N GLY A 72 -5.46 9.29 10.10
CA GLY A 72 -6.88 9.64 9.99
C GLY A 72 -7.29 10.24 8.65
N LEU A 73 -6.43 10.17 7.63
CA LEU A 73 -6.70 10.64 6.27
C LEU A 73 -7.36 9.54 5.43
N HIS A 74 -8.40 8.92 5.98
CA HIS A 74 -9.05 7.73 5.44
C HIS A 74 -9.55 7.89 4.00
N ASN A 75 -10.08 9.06 3.64
CA ASN A 75 -10.52 9.30 2.28
C ASN A 75 -9.37 9.26 1.28
N GLN A 76 -8.20 9.80 1.64
CA GLN A 76 -7.03 9.76 0.78
C GLN A 76 -6.44 8.34 0.70
N ALA A 77 -6.37 7.65 1.84
CA ALA A 77 -5.96 6.24 1.89
C ALA A 77 -6.83 5.38 0.97
N LYS A 78 -8.15 5.53 1.05
CA LYS A 78 -9.11 4.84 0.19
C LYS A 78 -8.83 5.06 -1.31
N LEU A 79 -8.61 6.30 -1.75
CA LEU A 79 -8.31 6.61 -3.15
C LEU A 79 -7.02 5.93 -3.62
N CYS A 80 -6.01 5.88 -2.76
CA CYS A 80 -4.75 5.19 -3.04
C CYS A 80 -4.92 3.66 -3.08
N LEU A 81 -5.74 3.10 -2.18
CA LEU A 81 -6.09 1.66 -2.18
C LEU A 81 -6.90 1.27 -3.42
N ASP A 82 -7.85 2.10 -3.85
CA ASP A 82 -8.60 1.90 -5.08
C ASP A 82 -7.65 1.88 -6.31
N THR A 83 -6.59 2.70 -6.27
CA THR A 83 -5.51 2.66 -7.26
C THR A 83 -4.76 1.32 -7.22
N ALA A 84 -4.40 0.84 -6.03
CA ALA A 84 -3.72 -0.45 -5.88
C ALA A 84 -4.59 -1.60 -6.42
N ILE A 85 -5.88 -1.59 -6.11
CA ILE A 85 -6.86 -2.55 -6.63
C ILE A 85 -6.94 -2.50 -8.17
N HIS A 86 -6.93 -1.31 -8.75
CA HIS A 86 -6.94 -1.14 -10.21
C HIS A 86 -5.75 -1.82 -10.89
N TYR A 87 -4.60 -1.87 -10.23
CA TYR A 87 -3.38 -2.48 -10.76
C TYR A 87 -3.20 -3.96 -10.37
N GLN A 88 -4.15 -4.54 -9.67
CA GLN A 88 -4.15 -5.98 -9.41
C GLN A 88 -4.28 -6.76 -10.72
N ASN A 89 -3.47 -7.78 -10.89
CA ASN A 89 -3.55 -8.68 -12.04
C ASN A 89 -4.86 -9.46 -12.06
N SER A 90 -5.24 -9.95 -13.22
CA SER A 90 -6.47 -10.73 -13.41
C SER A 90 -6.50 -12.02 -12.58
N ASP A 91 -5.34 -12.60 -12.27
CA ASP A 91 -5.17 -13.80 -11.44
C ASP A 91 -5.20 -13.51 -9.93
N GLY A 92 -5.27 -12.25 -9.54
CA GLY A 92 -5.33 -11.81 -8.14
C GLY A 92 -4.00 -11.37 -7.54
N LEU A 93 -2.89 -11.49 -8.27
CA LEU A 93 -1.60 -10.99 -7.80
C LEU A 93 -1.57 -9.46 -7.87
N TYR A 94 -1.22 -8.82 -6.76
CA TYR A 94 -0.78 -7.43 -6.74
C TYR A 94 0.74 -7.39 -6.65
N THR A 95 1.37 -6.79 -7.64
CA THR A 95 2.80 -6.49 -7.64
C THR A 95 3.11 -5.45 -8.69
N ILE A 96 4.04 -4.57 -8.39
CA ILE A 96 4.56 -3.57 -9.33
C ILE A 96 5.94 -4.01 -9.82
N ASN A 97 6.78 -4.47 -8.92
CA ASN A 97 8.18 -4.80 -9.19
C ASN A 97 8.46 -6.31 -9.09
N SER A 98 7.45 -7.13 -9.33
CA SER A 98 7.53 -8.59 -9.23
C SER A 98 7.83 -9.12 -7.81
N GLY A 99 7.88 -8.27 -6.80
CA GLY A 99 8.14 -8.67 -5.41
C GLY A 99 6.94 -9.33 -4.75
N LEU A 100 7.14 -10.47 -4.09
CA LEU A 100 6.08 -11.13 -3.31
C LEU A 100 5.62 -10.34 -2.08
N PRO A 101 6.47 -9.53 -1.42
CA PRO A 101 6.03 -8.68 -0.31
C PRO A 101 4.87 -7.75 -0.67
N ASP A 102 4.77 -7.32 -1.94
CA ASP A 102 3.70 -6.45 -2.41
C ASP A 102 2.31 -7.07 -2.14
N GLN A 103 2.16 -8.37 -2.40
CA GLN A 103 0.88 -9.08 -2.20
C GLN A 103 0.46 -9.10 -0.73
N GLY A 104 1.40 -9.35 0.17
CA GLY A 104 1.13 -9.35 1.61
C GLY A 104 0.78 -7.95 2.12
N ALA A 105 1.57 -6.95 1.77
CA ALA A 105 1.35 -5.57 2.14
C ALA A 105 -0.01 -5.06 1.62
N PHE A 106 -0.36 -5.38 0.38
CA PHE A 106 -1.65 -5.03 -0.20
C PHE A 106 -2.84 -5.55 0.63
N LEU A 107 -2.82 -6.84 1.01
CA LEU A 107 -3.86 -7.42 1.84
C LEU A 107 -3.90 -6.81 3.25
N CYS A 108 -2.74 -6.53 3.83
CA CYS A 108 -2.65 -5.88 5.14
C CYS A 108 -3.25 -4.47 5.09
N ALA A 109 -2.89 -3.67 4.11
CA ALA A 109 -3.41 -2.31 3.96
C ALA A 109 -4.93 -2.27 3.77
N LEU A 110 -5.50 -3.19 2.95
CA LEU A 110 -6.94 -3.31 2.79
C LEU A 110 -7.65 -3.70 4.12
N ALA A 111 -7.07 -4.61 4.87
CA ALA A 111 -7.61 -5.03 6.16
C ALA A 111 -7.53 -3.89 7.20
N GLU A 112 -6.40 -3.18 7.27
CA GLU A 112 -6.20 -2.07 8.20
C GLU A 112 -7.16 -0.92 7.91
N HIS A 113 -7.35 -0.57 6.64
CA HIS A 113 -8.34 0.45 6.25
C HIS A 113 -9.74 0.12 6.78
N TYR A 114 -10.18 -1.14 6.60
CA TYR A 114 -11.47 -1.56 7.13
C TYR A 114 -11.51 -1.52 8.67
N TRP A 115 -10.48 -1.95 9.36
CA TRP A 115 -10.43 -1.93 10.82
C TRP A 115 -10.49 -0.52 11.40
N LEU A 116 -9.85 0.44 10.74
CA LEU A 116 -9.81 1.83 11.20
C LEU A 116 -11.08 2.61 10.84
N THR A 117 -11.73 2.26 9.71
CA THR A 117 -12.89 3.01 9.22
C THR A 117 -14.23 2.35 9.56
N GLY A 118 -14.27 1.02 9.64
CA GLY A 118 -15.52 0.27 9.74
C GLY A 118 -16.41 0.37 8.50
N ASP A 119 -15.88 0.85 7.35
CA ASP A 119 -16.64 1.09 6.12
C ASP A 119 -17.03 -0.24 5.45
N LYS A 120 -18.19 -0.77 5.85
CA LYS A 120 -18.74 -2.03 5.32
C LYS A 120 -19.12 -1.94 3.85
N GLU A 121 -19.54 -0.79 3.38
CA GLU A 121 -19.94 -0.63 1.98
C GLU A 121 -18.70 -0.64 1.08
N TRP A 122 -17.65 0.04 1.49
CA TRP A 122 -16.37 -0.07 0.79
C TRP A 122 -15.85 -1.51 0.80
N LEU A 123 -15.82 -2.18 1.95
CA LEU A 123 -15.38 -3.58 2.05
C LEU A 123 -16.15 -4.49 1.08
N LYS A 124 -17.47 -4.34 0.98
CA LYS A 124 -18.27 -5.09 0.01
C LYS A 124 -17.85 -4.79 -1.43
N SER A 125 -17.58 -3.53 -1.75
CA SER A 125 -17.18 -3.11 -3.10
C SER A 125 -15.85 -3.69 -3.53
N VAL A 126 -14.92 -3.93 -2.60
CA VAL A 126 -13.57 -4.48 -2.84
C VAL A 126 -13.43 -5.96 -2.48
N ALA A 127 -14.52 -6.63 -2.09
CA ALA A 127 -14.48 -8.03 -1.68
C ALA A 127 -13.92 -8.96 -2.78
N THR A 128 -14.29 -8.75 -4.03
CA THR A 128 -13.80 -9.57 -5.15
C THR A 128 -12.28 -9.49 -5.32
N PRO A 129 -11.63 -8.31 -5.40
CA PRO A 129 -10.17 -8.19 -5.39
C PRO A 129 -9.51 -8.88 -4.20
N ILE A 130 -10.05 -8.71 -2.99
CA ILE A 130 -9.50 -9.33 -1.76
C ILE A 130 -9.54 -10.87 -1.87
N ILE A 131 -10.67 -11.43 -2.28
CA ILE A 131 -10.82 -12.88 -2.45
C ILE A 131 -9.83 -13.40 -3.48
N LYS A 132 -9.73 -12.75 -4.65
CA LYS A 132 -8.75 -13.13 -5.68
C LYS A 132 -7.32 -13.09 -5.18
N ALA A 133 -6.96 -12.10 -4.36
CA ALA A 133 -5.63 -12.01 -3.76
C ALA A 133 -5.35 -13.18 -2.81
N GLY A 134 -6.33 -13.55 -1.98
CA GLY A 134 -6.25 -14.71 -1.10
C GLY A 134 -6.15 -16.03 -1.89
N ASP A 135 -7.01 -16.21 -2.88
CA ASP A 135 -7.02 -17.40 -3.75
C ASP A 135 -5.70 -17.56 -4.50
N TRP A 136 -5.08 -16.47 -4.95
CA TRP A 136 -3.77 -16.51 -5.56
C TRP A 136 -2.73 -17.11 -4.60
N ILE A 137 -2.69 -16.66 -3.34
CA ILE A 137 -1.77 -17.19 -2.31
C ILE A 137 -2.04 -18.69 -2.07
N ILE A 138 -3.30 -19.07 -1.93
CA ILE A 138 -3.70 -20.47 -1.72
C ILE A 138 -3.24 -21.34 -2.90
N HIS A 139 -3.47 -20.86 -4.13
CA HIS A 139 -3.05 -21.56 -5.34
C HIS A 139 -1.53 -21.74 -5.42
N GLN A 140 -0.75 -20.67 -5.18
CA GLN A 140 0.72 -20.74 -5.19
C GLN A 140 1.25 -21.75 -4.16
N ARG A 141 0.67 -21.79 -2.98
CA ARG A 141 1.02 -22.78 -1.95
C ARG A 141 0.61 -24.20 -2.37
N ALA A 142 -0.49 -24.35 -3.07
CA ALA A 142 -0.95 -25.65 -3.53
C ALA A 142 -0.03 -26.27 -4.58
N ILE A 143 0.57 -25.46 -5.45
CA ILE A 143 1.52 -25.90 -6.49
C ILE A 143 2.98 -25.96 -6.03
N SER A 144 3.27 -25.54 -4.81
CA SER A 144 4.62 -25.57 -4.23
C SER A 144 5.10 -27.00 -3.98
N PRO A 145 6.41 -27.23 -3.79
CA PRO A 145 6.94 -28.54 -3.41
C PRO A 145 6.20 -29.14 -2.20
N LYS A 146 6.00 -30.44 -2.22
CA LYS A 146 5.29 -31.15 -1.14
C LYS A 146 6.24 -31.66 -0.04
N THR A 147 7.53 -31.68 -0.33
CA THR A 147 8.57 -32.16 0.59
C THR A 147 9.80 -31.24 0.54
N GLY A 148 10.67 -31.35 1.54
CA GLY A 148 11.88 -30.54 1.65
C GLY A 148 11.63 -29.20 2.34
N VAL A 149 12.68 -28.39 2.42
CA VAL A 149 12.64 -27.09 3.14
C VAL A 149 11.70 -26.06 2.53
N ALA A 150 11.38 -26.20 1.25
CA ALA A 150 10.46 -25.34 0.51
C ALA A 150 8.99 -25.81 0.51
N ALA A 151 8.68 -26.87 1.25
CA ALA A 151 7.33 -27.45 1.25
C ALA A 151 6.29 -26.44 1.73
N GLY A 152 5.29 -26.19 0.89
CA GLY A 152 4.20 -25.25 1.17
C GLY A 152 4.58 -23.76 1.10
N LEU A 153 5.82 -23.42 0.74
CA LEU A 153 6.24 -22.05 0.54
C LEU A 153 5.92 -21.56 -0.89
N ILE A 154 5.59 -20.29 -1.01
CA ILE A 154 5.40 -19.66 -2.31
C ILE A 154 6.78 -19.41 -2.92
N LYS A 155 6.97 -19.79 -4.18
CA LYS A 155 8.24 -19.56 -4.87
C LYS A 155 8.58 -18.05 -4.84
N SER A 156 9.76 -17.72 -4.35
CA SER A 156 10.22 -16.34 -4.30
C SER A 156 10.43 -15.76 -5.70
N LYS A 157 10.30 -14.45 -5.80
CA LYS A 157 10.65 -13.68 -6.99
C LYS A 157 11.61 -12.57 -6.58
N PRO A 158 12.47 -12.10 -7.48
CA PRO A 158 13.36 -10.97 -7.18
C PRO A 158 12.54 -9.78 -6.69
N TYR A 159 13.07 -9.09 -5.70
CA TYR A 159 12.51 -7.84 -5.21
C TYR A 159 13.34 -6.67 -5.72
N CYS A 160 12.67 -5.64 -6.26
CA CYS A 160 13.30 -4.39 -6.70
C CYS A 160 14.43 -4.56 -7.72
N ASP A 161 15.55 -3.90 -7.45
CA ASP A 161 16.69 -3.72 -8.33
C ASP A 161 17.57 -4.97 -8.47
N TYR A 162 17.17 -6.10 -7.92
CA TYR A 162 17.88 -7.35 -8.08
C TYR A 162 17.48 -8.03 -9.39
N PRO A 163 18.33 -7.92 -10.44
CA PRO A 163 18.01 -8.51 -11.74
C PRO A 163 18.14 -10.03 -11.78
N THR A 164 18.68 -10.63 -10.73
CA THR A 164 18.94 -12.08 -10.61
C THR A 164 19.08 -12.49 -9.17
N PRO A 165 19.04 -13.75 -8.94
CA PRO A 165 18.08 -14.75 -9.30
C PRO A 165 17.13 -15.03 -8.17
N THR A 166 16.05 -15.57 -8.47
CA THR A 166 15.35 -16.53 -7.62
C THR A 166 16.24 -17.04 -6.50
N PHE A 167 16.02 -16.54 -5.28
CA PHE A 167 16.38 -17.34 -4.15
C PHE A 167 15.50 -18.59 -4.24
N ASP A 168 16.01 -19.64 -4.83
CA ASP A 168 15.45 -20.94 -4.61
C ASP A 168 15.64 -21.19 -3.12
N TYR A 169 14.57 -21.43 -2.40
CA TYR A 169 14.49 -21.62 -0.95
C TYR A 169 15.61 -22.46 -0.37
#